data_f884552aa775a94771ffea0803b4d346
#
_entry.id   f884552aa775a94771ffea0803b4d346
#
_cell.length_a   1.000
_cell.length_b   1.000
_cell.length_c   1.000
_cell.angle_alpha   90.00
_cell.angle_beta   90.00
_cell.angle_gamma   90.00
#
_symmetry.space_group_name_H-M   'P 1'
#
loop_
_entity.id
_entity.type
_entity.pdbx_description
1 polymer ?
#
loop_
_entity_poly.entity_id
_entity_poly.type
_entity_poly.pdbx_seq_one_letter_code
_entity_poly.pdbx_strand_id
1 'polypeptide(L)'
;MGRGLSRLVAVAANTYRETVRERVLYNLVFFALLMILSGLLLGQLSLRQDEKIIKEIGLSAIEIFGNIIAIFIGVGLVSKEIERRSLYPLLAKPLTRGEFFLGKFVGLGFTLLVNVAVMAAGLFLTLFATHGTADARLLSSIYPTYLGLLLVVALAMLLSTLTSSTLAMIGTVGLAVAGRFSDVVRNMREVAPGVPGWFTSGLYYAVPNFRNFDFKDRVVYGDSVDAFTLGYVTLYALLYIGLALGMGLAFFRARDFK
;
A
#
# COMPACT_ATOMS: atom_id res chain seq x y z
N MET A 1 -31.18 -0.80 -1.10
CA MET A 1 -29.77 -0.39 -1.25
C MET A 1 -29.17 0.24 0.03
N GLY A 2 -29.88 1.05 0.81
CA GLY A 2 -29.32 1.76 2.00
C GLY A 2 -28.79 0.86 3.13
N ARG A 3 -29.39 -0.30 3.40
CA ARG A 3 -28.97 -1.18 4.50
C ARG A 3 -27.61 -1.87 4.30
N GLY A 4 -27.22 -2.22 3.07
CA GLY A 4 -25.92 -2.82 2.74
C GLY A 4 -24.77 -1.80 2.90
N LEU A 5 -24.97 -0.58 2.41
CA LEU A 5 -23.98 0.50 2.51
C LEU A 5 -23.71 0.89 3.97
N SER A 6 -24.75 1.01 4.80
CA SER A 6 -24.59 1.33 6.22
C SER A 6 -23.82 0.23 6.98
N ARG A 7 -24.01 -1.04 6.62
CA ARG A 7 -23.26 -2.17 7.20
C ARG A 7 -21.79 -2.16 6.79
N LEU A 8 -21.51 -1.92 5.50
CA LEU A 8 -20.14 -1.80 4.99
C LEU A 8 -19.40 -0.66 5.69
N VAL A 9 -20.02 0.52 5.83
CA VAL A 9 -19.46 1.66 6.56
C VAL A 9 -19.21 1.32 8.04
N ALA A 10 -20.12 0.60 8.69
CA ALA A 10 -19.93 0.19 10.08
C ALA A 10 -18.75 -0.76 10.25
N VAL A 11 -18.55 -1.72 9.33
CA VAL A 11 -17.38 -2.61 9.33
C VAL A 11 -16.11 -1.80 9.08
N ALA A 12 -16.10 -0.90 8.10
CA ALA A 12 -14.95 -0.06 7.78
C ALA A 12 -14.55 0.83 8.97
N ALA A 13 -15.52 1.46 9.63
CA ALA A 13 -15.28 2.30 10.82
C ALA A 13 -14.72 1.50 12.00
N ASN A 14 -15.22 0.27 12.21
CA ASN A 14 -14.69 -0.61 13.25
C ASN A 14 -13.25 -1.03 12.95
N THR A 15 -12.98 -1.42 11.70
CA THR A 15 -11.65 -1.78 11.22
C THR A 15 -10.65 -0.63 11.40
N TYR A 16 -11.05 0.58 11.01
CA TYR A 16 -10.24 1.78 11.22
C TYR A 16 -9.87 1.99 12.70
N ARG A 17 -10.86 1.95 13.60
CA ARG A 17 -10.64 2.12 15.04
C ARG A 17 -9.73 1.05 15.64
N GLU A 18 -9.87 -0.19 15.20
CA GLU A 18 -9.04 -1.30 15.61
C GLU A 18 -7.59 -1.10 15.16
N THR A 19 -7.38 -0.73 13.88
CA THR A 19 -6.05 -0.56 13.28
C THR A 19 -5.31 0.64 13.86
N VAL A 20 -5.97 1.78 14.06
CA VAL A 20 -5.33 2.99 14.64
C VAL A 20 -4.86 2.73 16.08
N ARG A 21 -5.52 1.84 16.81
CA ARG A 21 -5.15 1.43 18.16
C ARG A 21 -3.94 0.48 18.20
N GLU A 22 -3.63 -0.19 17.10
CA GLU A 22 -2.48 -1.08 16.97
C GLU A 22 -1.26 -0.29 16.48
N ARG A 23 -0.17 -0.27 17.19
CA ARG A 23 1.23 0.11 16.88
C ARG A 23 1.55 1.02 15.66
N VAL A 24 0.54 1.46 14.90
CA VAL A 24 0.68 2.34 13.73
C VAL A 24 1.32 3.68 14.12
N LEU A 25 1.05 4.16 15.34
CA LEU A 25 1.63 5.38 15.89
C LEU A 25 3.16 5.33 15.98
N TYR A 26 3.76 4.18 16.28
CA TYR A 26 5.22 4.05 16.35
C TYR A 26 5.89 4.29 14.99
N ASN A 27 5.28 3.84 13.91
CA ASN A 27 5.78 4.09 12.56
C ASN A 27 5.75 5.58 12.21
N LEU A 28 4.69 6.27 12.59
CA LEU A 28 4.58 7.73 12.38
C LEU A 28 5.63 8.51 13.18
N VAL A 29 5.87 8.11 14.45
CA VAL A 29 6.92 8.72 15.28
C VAL A 29 8.30 8.47 14.66
N PHE A 30 8.57 7.23 14.20
CA PHE A 30 9.85 6.92 13.55
C PHE A 30 10.02 7.69 12.24
N PHE A 31 8.97 7.83 11.44
CA PHE A 31 8.98 8.67 10.24
C PHE A 31 9.30 10.14 10.59
N ALA A 32 8.63 10.70 11.61
CA ALA A 32 8.86 12.07 12.03
C ALA A 32 10.30 12.28 12.49
N LEU A 33 10.86 11.35 13.28
CA LEU A 33 12.26 11.41 13.72
C LEU A 33 13.23 11.33 12.53
N LEU A 34 12.98 10.45 11.57
CA LEU A 34 13.78 10.32 10.36
C LEU A 34 13.76 11.62 9.54
N MET A 35 12.61 12.26 9.39
CA MET A 35 12.48 13.53 8.69
C MET A 35 13.21 14.66 9.40
N ILE A 36 13.10 14.74 10.73
CA ILE A 36 13.82 15.76 11.53
C ILE A 36 15.34 15.54 11.41
N LEU A 37 15.82 14.32 11.58
CA LEU A 37 17.24 13.99 11.48
C LEU A 37 17.78 14.27 10.07
N SER A 38 17.05 13.91 9.01
CA SER A 38 17.48 14.21 7.65
C SER A 38 17.57 15.71 7.41
N GLY A 39 16.61 16.51 7.87
CA GLY A 39 16.66 17.97 7.78
C GLY A 39 17.86 18.58 8.51
N LEU A 40 18.17 18.10 9.72
CA LEU A 40 19.30 18.60 10.52
C LEU A 40 20.66 18.22 9.92
N LEU A 41 20.83 16.97 9.48
CA LEU A 41 22.09 16.48 8.90
C LEU A 41 22.38 17.11 7.54
N LEU A 42 21.37 17.23 6.70
CA LEU A 42 21.52 17.78 5.36
C LEU A 42 21.72 19.29 5.38
N GLY A 43 21.10 20.01 6.31
CA GLY A 43 21.32 21.44 6.49
C GLY A 43 22.77 21.81 6.82
N GLN A 44 23.59 20.84 7.29
CA GLN A 44 25.01 21.04 7.58
C GLN A 44 25.95 20.62 6.44
N LEU A 45 25.49 19.75 5.54
CA LEU A 45 26.32 19.08 4.52
C LEU A 45 26.13 19.63 3.09
N SER A 46 25.22 20.60 2.88
CA SER A 46 24.72 20.80 1.55
C SER A 46 25.44 21.83 0.69
N LEU A 47 25.68 21.39 -0.53
CA LEU A 47 26.10 22.14 -1.70
C LEU A 47 24.85 22.59 -2.54
N ARG A 48 23.85 23.24 -1.93
CA ARG A 48 22.63 23.77 -2.61
C ARG A 48 21.64 22.74 -3.21
N GLN A 49 21.68 21.47 -2.80
CA GLN A 49 20.71 20.44 -3.30
C GLN A 49 19.86 19.82 -2.19
N ASP A 50 19.81 20.45 -1.03
CA ASP A 50 19.12 19.95 0.18
C ASP A 50 17.66 19.68 -0.08
N GLU A 51 16.99 20.57 -0.82
CA GLU A 51 15.57 20.46 -1.13
C GLU A 51 15.25 19.15 -1.87
N LYS A 52 16.08 18.78 -2.88
CA LYS A 52 15.87 17.56 -3.66
C LYS A 52 16.06 16.32 -2.80
N ILE A 53 17.11 16.33 -1.96
CA ILE A 53 17.42 15.18 -1.10
C ILE A 53 16.34 15.00 -0.03
N ILE A 54 15.81 16.07 0.56
CA ILE A 54 14.70 16.00 1.51
C ILE A 54 13.44 15.46 0.83
N LYS A 55 13.12 15.90 -0.39
CA LYS A 55 12.00 15.39 -1.17
C LYS A 55 12.16 13.90 -1.45
N GLU A 56 13.33 13.46 -1.90
CA GLU A 56 13.62 12.08 -2.25
C GLU A 56 13.55 11.15 -1.03
N ILE A 57 14.21 11.53 0.07
CA ILE A 57 14.16 10.77 1.33
C ILE A 57 12.73 10.72 1.87
N GLY A 58 12.02 11.86 1.87
CA GLY A 58 10.66 11.94 2.38
C GLY A 58 9.67 11.08 1.58
N LEU A 59 9.69 11.15 0.25
CA LEU A 59 8.84 10.34 -0.61
C LEU A 59 9.19 8.85 -0.49
N SER A 60 10.49 8.51 -0.44
CA SER A 60 10.94 7.12 -0.25
C SER A 60 10.55 6.59 1.13
N ALA A 61 10.62 7.40 2.17
CA ALA A 61 10.18 7.03 3.49
C ALA A 61 8.66 6.79 3.55
N ILE A 62 7.84 7.67 2.95
CA ILE A 62 6.38 7.47 2.83
C ILE A 62 6.09 6.11 2.18
N GLU A 63 6.81 5.78 1.12
CA GLU A 63 6.63 4.54 0.40
C GLU A 63 7.05 3.31 1.23
N ILE A 64 8.23 3.33 1.84
CA ILE A 64 8.75 2.21 2.64
C ILE A 64 7.87 1.97 3.88
N PHE A 65 7.62 3.01 4.68
CA PHE A 65 6.77 2.89 5.86
C PHE A 65 5.34 2.56 5.50
N GLY A 66 4.81 3.14 4.40
CA GLY A 66 3.51 2.80 3.86
C GLY A 66 3.40 1.32 3.50
N ASN A 67 4.40 0.74 2.83
CA ASN A 67 4.44 -0.69 2.50
C ASN A 67 4.48 -1.56 3.76
N ILE A 68 5.32 -1.21 4.75
CA ILE A 68 5.39 -1.93 6.02
C ILE A 68 4.00 -1.94 6.68
N ILE A 69 3.37 -0.77 6.83
CA ILE A 69 2.04 -0.65 7.40
C ILE A 69 1.02 -1.47 6.60
N ALA A 70 1.00 -1.33 5.27
CA ALA A 70 0.06 -2.01 4.38
C ALA A 70 0.12 -3.54 4.52
N ILE A 71 1.33 -4.11 4.58
CA ILE A 71 1.55 -5.55 4.75
C ILE A 71 1.05 -6.01 6.12
N PHE A 72 1.49 -5.33 7.19
CA PHE A 72 1.13 -5.74 8.55
C PHE A 72 -0.38 -5.65 8.82
N ILE A 73 -1.03 -4.56 8.41
CA ILE A 73 -2.48 -4.40 8.62
C ILE A 73 -3.29 -5.30 7.69
N GLY A 74 -2.84 -5.47 6.42
CA GLY A 74 -3.53 -6.31 5.44
C GLY A 74 -3.52 -7.79 5.82
N VAL A 75 -2.39 -8.29 6.28
CA VAL A 75 -2.28 -9.69 6.75
C VAL A 75 -2.89 -9.85 8.15
N GLY A 76 -2.53 -8.97 9.08
CA GLY A 76 -2.83 -9.14 10.50
C GLY A 76 -4.32 -9.21 10.82
N LEU A 77 -5.14 -8.34 10.20
CA LEU A 77 -6.57 -8.30 10.48
C LEU A 77 -7.36 -9.47 9.89
N VAL A 78 -6.99 -9.93 8.69
CA VAL A 78 -7.70 -11.06 8.05
C VAL A 78 -7.31 -12.37 8.73
N SER A 79 -6.01 -12.57 9.00
CA SER A 79 -5.53 -13.80 9.64
C SER A 79 -6.03 -13.96 11.07
N LYS A 80 -6.04 -12.88 11.88
CA LYS A 80 -6.55 -12.93 13.26
C LYS A 80 -8.00 -13.42 13.34
N GLU A 81 -8.83 -13.08 12.36
CA GLU A 81 -10.23 -13.49 12.36
C GLU A 81 -10.42 -14.91 11.87
N ILE A 82 -9.61 -15.33 10.90
CA ILE A 82 -9.60 -16.73 10.45
C ILE A 82 -9.14 -17.64 11.59
N GLU A 83 -8.08 -17.27 12.33
CA GLU A 83 -7.50 -18.08 13.42
C GLU A 83 -8.38 -18.08 14.67
N ARG A 84 -8.99 -16.96 15.05
CA ARG A 84 -9.78 -16.83 16.27
C ARG A 84 -11.18 -17.41 16.15
N ARG A 85 -11.62 -17.91 14.99
CA ARG A 85 -13.01 -18.34 14.74
C ARG A 85 -14.04 -17.30 15.20
N SER A 86 -13.64 -16.03 15.29
CA SER A 86 -14.47 -14.93 15.80
C SER A 86 -15.58 -14.50 14.83
N LEU A 87 -15.79 -15.28 13.77
CA LEU A 87 -16.95 -15.15 12.86
C LEU A 87 -18.27 -15.56 13.52
N TYR A 88 -18.24 -16.30 14.66
CA TYR A 88 -19.45 -16.70 15.38
C TYR A 88 -20.33 -15.53 15.89
N PRO A 89 -19.78 -14.42 16.45
CA PRO A 89 -20.60 -13.27 16.81
C PRO A 89 -21.14 -12.47 15.60
N LEU A 90 -20.49 -12.60 14.42
CA LEU A 90 -20.94 -11.96 13.18
C LEU A 90 -22.15 -12.68 12.56
N LEU A 91 -22.33 -13.96 12.85
CA LEU A 91 -23.55 -14.72 12.45
C LEU A 91 -24.80 -14.25 13.20
N ALA A 92 -24.66 -13.55 14.32
CA ALA A 92 -25.77 -12.91 15.04
C ALA A 92 -26.29 -11.63 14.33
N LYS A 93 -25.49 -11.02 13.42
CA LYS A 93 -25.91 -9.90 12.57
C LYS A 93 -25.97 -10.37 11.12
N PRO A 94 -26.99 -10.00 10.34
CA PRO A 94 -27.17 -10.44 8.95
C PRO A 94 -26.18 -9.72 7.99
N LEU A 95 -24.85 -9.94 8.18
CA LEU A 95 -23.80 -9.46 7.30
C LEU A 95 -23.44 -10.54 6.28
N THR A 96 -23.36 -10.17 5.01
CA THR A 96 -22.81 -11.06 3.99
C THR A 96 -21.29 -11.14 4.07
N ARG A 97 -20.72 -12.29 3.71
CA ARG A 97 -19.24 -12.47 3.67
C ARG A 97 -18.56 -11.41 2.77
N GLY A 98 -19.26 -10.97 1.71
CA GLY A 98 -18.77 -9.92 0.81
C GLY A 98 -18.76 -8.53 1.44
N GLU A 99 -19.84 -8.14 2.12
CA GLU A 99 -19.91 -6.85 2.83
C GLU A 99 -18.83 -6.75 3.90
N PHE A 100 -18.55 -7.85 4.58
CA PHE A 100 -17.50 -7.94 5.56
C PHE A 100 -16.10 -7.77 4.95
N PHE A 101 -15.76 -8.55 3.90
CA PHE A 101 -14.46 -8.52 3.26
C PHE A 101 -14.15 -7.16 2.62
N LEU A 102 -15.12 -6.60 1.87
CA LEU A 102 -14.99 -5.28 1.25
C LEU A 102 -14.96 -4.15 2.30
N GLY A 103 -15.77 -4.27 3.35
CA GLY A 103 -15.77 -3.30 4.46
C GLY A 103 -14.41 -3.23 5.15
N LYS A 104 -13.75 -4.39 5.33
CA LYS A 104 -12.38 -4.41 5.85
C LYS A 104 -11.40 -3.73 4.91
N PHE A 105 -11.42 -4.04 3.63
CA PHE A 105 -10.55 -3.38 2.66
C PHE A 105 -10.72 -1.86 2.69
N VAL A 106 -11.93 -1.36 2.70
CA VAL A 106 -12.22 0.09 2.78
C VAL A 106 -11.69 0.68 4.09
N GLY A 107 -11.89 0.00 5.22
CA GLY A 107 -11.38 0.44 6.52
C GLY A 107 -9.86 0.51 6.58
N LEU A 108 -9.18 -0.51 6.03
CA LEU A 108 -7.72 -0.54 5.93
C LEU A 108 -7.20 0.55 4.98
N GLY A 109 -7.87 0.74 3.84
CA GLY A 109 -7.55 1.81 2.90
C GLY A 109 -7.66 3.19 3.54
N PHE A 110 -8.72 3.42 4.32
CA PHE A 110 -8.87 4.68 5.06
C PHE A 110 -7.77 4.87 6.11
N THR A 111 -7.39 3.81 6.81
CA THR A 111 -6.26 3.86 7.77
C THR A 111 -4.96 4.25 7.06
N LEU A 112 -4.67 3.64 5.91
CA LEU A 112 -3.51 4.00 5.11
C LEU A 112 -3.56 5.44 4.60
N LEU A 113 -4.74 5.90 4.16
CA LEU A 113 -4.92 7.28 3.72
C LEU A 113 -4.54 8.26 4.83
N VAL A 114 -5.04 8.05 6.05
CA VAL A 114 -4.69 8.89 7.20
C VAL A 114 -3.20 8.86 7.49
N ASN A 115 -2.57 7.67 7.47
CA ASN A 115 -1.13 7.55 7.71
C ASN A 115 -0.30 8.26 6.63
N VAL A 116 -0.62 8.05 5.35
CA VAL A 116 0.06 8.72 4.24
C VAL A 116 -0.14 10.24 4.31
N ALA A 117 -1.35 10.70 4.65
CA ALA A 117 -1.64 12.12 4.81
C ALA A 117 -0.82 12.76 5.95
N VAL A 118 -0.68 12.07 7.10
CA VAL A 118 0.15 12.55 8.21
C VAL A 118 1.63 12.58 7.83
N MET A 119 2.13 11.54 7.17
CA MET A 119 3.53 11.51 6.68
C MET A 119 3.77 12.59 5.62
N ALA A 120 2.84 12.79 4.69
CA ALA A 120 2.90 13.85 3.69
C ALA A 120 2.91 15.24 4.35
N ALA A 121 2.03 15.48 5.32
CA ALA A 121 2.01 16.73 6.09
C ALA A 121 3.35 16.97 6.81
N GLY A 122 3.97 15.93 7.37
CA GLY A 122 5.30 16.00 7.96
C GLY A 122 6.38 16.40 6.93
N LEU A 123 6.35 15.81 5.73
CA LEU A 123 7.27 16.18 4.64
C LEU A 123 7.07 17.63 4.22
N PHE A 124 5.82 18.06 3.98
CA PHE A 124 5.51 19.45 3.63
C PHE A 124 5.95 20.44 4.71
N LEU A 125 5.74 20.10 5.99
CA LEU A 125 6.16 20.93 7.12
C LEU A 125 7.68 21.06 7.18
N THR A 126 8.42 19.97 6.96
CA THR A 126 9.89 19.98 6.91
C THR A 126 10.40 20.88 5.78
N LEU A 127 9.85 20.73 4.58
CA LEU A 127 10.22 21.57 3.43
C LEU A 127 9.90 23.05 3.65
N PHE A 128 8.73 23.33 4.24
CA PHE A 128 8.35 24.71 4.56
C PHE A 128 9.26 25.31 5.61
N ALA A 129 9.63 24.57 6.64
CA ALA A 129 10.51 25.03 7.70
C ALA A 129 11.97 25.27 7.24
N THR A 130 12.45 24.48 6.26
CA THR A 130 13.83 24.57 5.77
C THR A 130 13.98 25.53 4.58
N HIS A 131 13.00 25.57 3.66
CA HIS A 131 13.11 26.32 2.39
C HIS A 131 12.01 27.38 2.21
N GLY A 132 11.05 27.49 3.13
CA GLY A 132 9.97 28.47 3.04
C GLY A 132 8.93 28.19 1.97
N THR A 133 9.08 27.13 1.16
CA THR A 133 8.17 26.75 0.08
C THR A 133 7.83 25.26 0.15
N ALA A 134 6.58 24.94 -0.16
CA ALA A 134 6.12 23.56 -0.29
C ALA A 134 5.62 23.33 -1.73
N ASP A 135 6.25 22.41 -2.43
CA ASP A 135 5.91 22.10 -3.83
C ASP A 135 4.69 21.18 -3.92
N ALA A 136 3.56 21.72 -4.38
CA ALA A 136 2.33 20.96 -4.55
C ALA A 136 2.46 19.78 -5.54
N ARG A 137 3.50 19.76 -6.40
CA ARG A 137 3.78 18.65 -7.31
C ARG A 137 4.06 17.35 -6.56
N LEU A 138 4.52 17.41 -5.30
CA LEU A 138 4.70 16.21 -4.46
C LEU A 138 3.43 15.38 -4.34
N LEU A 139 2.24 16.00 -4.38
CA LEU A 139 0.97 15.29 -4.36
C LEU A 139 0.80 14.36 -5.56
N SER A 140 1.35 14.72 -6.72
CA SER A 140 1.30 13.89 -7.92
C SER A 140 2.18 12.63 -7.84
N SER A 141 3.10 12.55 -6.87
CA SER A 141 3.85 11.33 -6.54
C SER A 141 3.22 10.58 -5.35
N ILE A 142 2.71 11.30 -4.35
CA ILE A 142 2.09 10.71 -3.15
C ILE A 142 0.80 9.95 -3.52
N TYR A 143 0.00 10.48 -4.44
CA TYR A 143 -1.25 9.84 -4.88
C TYR A 143 -1.02 8.46 -5.52
N PRO A 144 -0.15 8.29 -6.54
CA PRO A 144 0.15 6.97 -7.08
C PRO A 144 0.77 6.03 -6.04
N THR A 145 1.66 6.54 -5.17
CA THR A 145 2.21 5.76 -4.06
C THR A 145 1.09 5.18 -3.20
N TYR A 146 0.09 5.99 -2.82
CA TYR A 146 -1.07 5.53 -2.07
C TYR A 146 -1.87 4.43 -2.81
N LEU A 147 -2.06 4.56 -4.13
CA LEU A 147 -2.71 3.52 -4.94
C LEU A 147 -1.92 2.19 -4.92
N GLY A 148 -0.59 2.27 -5.02
CA GLY A 148 0.30 1.11 -4.88
C GLY A 148 0.16 0.43 -3.52
N LEU A 149 0.07 1.22 -2.44
CA LEU A 149 -0.16 0.71 -1.08
C LEU A 149 -1.52 0.02 -0.93
N LEU A 150 -2.59 0.56 -1.54
CA LEU A 150 -3.90 -0.10 -1.58
C LEU A 150 -3.84 -1.45 -2.30
N LEU A 151 -3.07 -1.53 -3.38
CA LEU A 151 -2.84 -2.78 -4.10
C LEU A 151 -2.10 -3.80 -3.22
N VAL A 152 -1.09 -3.37 -2.45
CA VAL A 152 -0.39 -4.23 -1.47
C VAL A 152 -1.36 -4.77 -0.42
N VAL A 153 -2.28 -3.94 0.12
CA VAL A 153 -3.33 -4.40 1.05
C VAL A 153 -4.23 -5.44 0.40
N ALA A 154 -4.67 -5.21 -0.85
CA ALA A 154 -5.53 -6.16 -1.57
C ALA A 154 -4.84 -7.53 -1.76
N LEU A 155 -3.54 -7.52 -2.11
CA LEU A 155 -2.72 -8.73 -2.23
C LEU A 155 -2.50 -9.41 -0.88
N ALA A 156 -2.24 -8.65 0.18
CA ALA A 156 -2.10 -9.16 1.54
C ALA A 156 -3.39 -9.86 2.01
N MET A 157 -4.54 -9.25 1.76
CA MET A 157 -5.84 -9.84 2.06
C MET A 157 -6.10 -11.11 1.24
N LEU A 158 -5.78 -11.12 -0.06
CA LEU A 158 -5.88 -12.30 -0.91
C LEU A 158 -5.04 -13.44 -0.36
N LEU A 159 -3.74 -13.21 -0.12
CA LEU A 159 -2.83 -14.25 0.39
C LEU A 159 -3.23 -14.74 1.78
N SER A 160 -3.76 -13.89 2.64
CA SER A 160 -4.28 -14.27 3.95
C SER A 160 -5.48 -15.22 3.88
N THR A 161 -6.25 -15.18 2.78
CA THR A 161 -7.33 -16.15 2.56
C THR A 161 -6.82 -17.51 2.07
N LEU A 162 -5.63 -17.58 1.48
CA LEU A 162 -5.05 -18.78 0.88
C LEU A 162 -4.12 -19.54 1.83
N THR A 163 -3.36 -18.80 2.66
CA THR A 163 -2.25 -19.34 3.44
C THR A 163 -2.34 -18.92 4.91
N SER A 164 -1.37 -19.39 5.72
CA SER A 164 -1.21 -18.91 7.10
C SER A 164 -0.69 -17.48 7.14
N SER A 165 -0.88 -16.80 8.28
CA SER A 165 -0.45 -15.40 8.49
C SER A 165 1.01 -15.15 8.09
N THR A 166 1.93 -16.01 8.52
CA THR A 166 3.36 -15.88 8.23
C THR A 166 3.66 -16.03 6.74
N LEU A 167 3.07 -17.04 6.08
CA LEU A 167 3.25 -17.26 4.64
C LEU A 167 2.61 -16.14 3.81
N ALA A 168 1.46 -15.63 4.23
CA ALA A 168 0.82 -14.48 3.59
C ALA A 168 1.70 -13.23 3.67
N MET A 169 2.34 -13.00 4.82
CA MET A 169 3.28 -11.88 5.00
C MET A 169 4.49 -12.01 4.08
N ILE A 170 5.17 -13.16 4.10
CA ILE A 170 6.33 -13.42 3.24
C ILE A 170 5.94 -13.32 1.76
N GLY A 171 4.81 -13.91 1.37
CA GLY A 171 4.31 -13.85 0.01
C GLY A 171 3.97 -12.43 -0.44
N THR A 172 3.36 -11.61 0.42
CA THR A 172 3.04 -10.21 0.10
C THR A 172 4.31 -9.38 -0.07
N VAL A 173 5.30 -9.53 0.83
CA VAL A 173 6.61 -8.90 0.70
C VAL A 173 7.27 -9.34 -0.61
N GLY A 174 7.27 -10.64 -0.89
CA GLY A 174 7.85 -11.18 -2.13
C GLY A 174 7.22 -10.62 -3.39
N LEU A 175 5.88 -10.52 -3.44
CA LEU A 175 5.14 -9.92 -4.57
C LEU A 175 5.41 -8.41 -4.70
N ALA A 176 5.47 -7.68 -3.59
CA ALA A 176 5.76 -6.26 -3.60
C ALA A 176 7.18 -5.98 -4.12
N VAL A 177 8.16 -6.77 -3.67
CA VAL A 177 9.55 -6.67 -4.15
C VAL A 177 9.65 -7.11 -5.62
N ALA A 178 9.10 -8.27 -5.99
CA ALA A 178 9.13 -8.78 -7.37
C ALA A 178 8.49 -7.80 -8.36
N GLY A 179 7.35 -7.21 -8.00
CA GLY A 179 6.67 -6.22 -8.82
C GLY A 179 7.46 -4.90 -8.99
N ARG A 180 8.36 -4.59 -8.04
CA ARG A 180 9.26 -3.44 -8.16
C ARG A 180 10.42 -3.70 -9.12
N PHE A 181 10.86 -4.95 -9.20
CA PHE A 181 11.90 -5.41 -10.13
C PHE A 181 11.31 -6.05 -11.40
N SER A 182 10.12 -5.63 -11.82
CA SER A 182 9.42 -6.21 -13.00
C SER A 182 10.25 -6.17 -14.29
N ASP A 183 11.12 -5.17 -14.48
CA ASP A 183 12.04 -5.13 -15.63
C ASP A 183 13.07 -6.25 -15.58
N VAL A 184 13.56 -6.60 -14.38
CA VAL A 184 14.48 -7.75 -14.22
C VAL A 184 13.76 -9.04 -14.58
N VAL A 185 12.49 -9.17 -14.17
CA VAL A 185 11.67 -10.33 -14.55
C VAL A 185 11.44 -10.39 -16.05
N ARG A 186 11.20 -9.25 -16.69
CA ARG A 186 11.06 -9.16 -18.15
C ARG A 186 12.33 -9.57 -18.89
N ASN A 187 13.48 -9.14 -18.39
CA ASN A 187 14.79 -9.41 -18.99
C ASN A 187 15.44 -10.70 -18.45
N MET A 188 14.70 -11.50 -17.68
CA MET A 188 15.22 -12.72 -17.03
C MET A 188 15.76 -13.75 -18.04
N ARG A 189 15.30 -13.72 -19.30
CA ARG A 189 15.85 -14.54 -20.39
C ARG A 189 17.32 -14.24 -20.70
N GLU A 190 17.72 -12.97 -20.55
CA GLU A 190 19.11 -12.55 -20.77
C GLU A 190 20.00 -12.93 -19.60
N VAL A 191 19.43 -12.90 -18.38
CA VAL A 191 20.16 -13.18 -17.14
C VAL A 191 20.21 -14.68 -16.81
N ALA A 192 19.17 -15.43 -17.19
CA ALA A 192 19.04 -16.87 -16.93
C ALA A 192 18.52 -17.62 -18.17
N PRO A 193 19.36 -17.95 -19.14
CA PRO A 193 18.96 -18.56 -20.41
C PRO A 193 18.25 -19.92 -20.29
N GLY A 194 18.34 -20.58 -19.12
CA GLY A 194 17.69 -21.87 -18.85
C GLY A 194 16.22 -21.80 -18.46
N VAL A 195 15.69 -20.58 -18.20
CA VAL A 195 14.29 -20.43 -17.78
C VAL A 195 13.35 -20.36 -18.98
N PRO A 196 12.31 -21.22 -19.06
CA PRO A 196 11.38 -21.22 -20.19
C PRO A 196 10.66 -19.86 -20.33
N GLY A 197 10.59 -19.37 -21.57
CA GLY A 197 10.00 -18.02 -21.82
C GLY A 197 8.52 -17.89 -21.48
N TRP A 198 7.75 -18.98 -21.50
CA TRP A 198 6.36 -18.96 -21.06
C TRP A 198 6.24 -18.70 -19.56
N PHE A 199 7.21 -19.21 -18.77
CA PHE A 199 7.24 -19.00 -17.32
C PHE A 199 7.54 -17.53 -16.97
N THR A 200 8.58 -16.94 -17.59
CA THR A 200 8.95 -15.54 -17.37
C THR A 200 7.84 -14.59 -17.83
N SER A 201 7.20 -14.87 -18.97
CA SER A 201 6.06 -14.09 -19.45
C SER A 201 4.85 -14.24 -18.53
N GLY A 202 4.53 -15.46 -18.10
CA GLY A 202 3.45 -15.72 -17.15
C GLY A 202 3.66 -14.98 -15.82
N LEU A 203 4.87 -15.03 -15.26
CA LEU A 203 5.23 -14.33 -14.04
C LEU A 203 5.15 -12.81 -14.19
N TYR A 204 5.63 -12.27 -15.32
CA TYR A 204 5.56 -10.84 -15.61
C TYR A 204 4.12 -10.31 -15.66
N TYR A 205 3.18 -11.05 -16.25
CA TYR A 205 1.79 -10.64 -16.31
C TYR A 205 0.99 -10.96 -15.04
N ALA A 206 1.42 -11.95 -14.25
CA ALA A 206 0.75 -12.30 -12.99
C ALA A 206 1.11 -11.35 -11.85
N VAL A 207 2.33 -10.81 -11.84
CA VAL A 207 2.81 -9.89 -10.79
C VAL A 207 2.50 -8.45 -11.20
N PRO A 208 1.78 -7.69 -10.37
CA PRO A 208 1.53 -6.29 -10.68
C PRO A 208 2.83 -5.48 -10.69
N ASN A 209 3.00 -4.64 -11.71
CA ASN A 209 4.17 -3.78 -11.85
C ASN A 209 4.05 -2.57 -10.95
N PHE A 210 4.78 -2.57 -9.83
CA PHE A 210 4.77 -1.47 -8.86
C PHE A 210 5.56 -0.24 -9.33
N ARG A 211 6.41 -0.34 -10.37
CA ARG A 211 7.08 0.84 -10.98
C ARG A 211 6.10 1.83 -11.57
N ASN A 212 4.92 1.38 -11.99
CA ASN A 212 3.87 2.27 -12.50
C ASN A 212 3.37 3.27 -11.46
N PHE A 213 3.66 3.04 -10.17
CA PHE A 213 3.28 3.93 -9.07
C PHE A 213 4.43 4.83 -8.60
N ASP A 214 5.64 4.68 -9.15
CA ASP A 214 6.83 5.41 -8.74
C ASP A 214 7.09 6.62 -9.65
N PHE A 215 6.74 7.79 -9.16
CA PHE A 215 6.95 9.08 -9.83
C PHE A 215 7.91 10.00 -9.04
N LYS A 216 8.65 9.44 -8.08
CA LYS A 216 9.53 10.22 -7.20
C LYS A 216 10.55 11.02 -8.00
N ASP A 217 11.28 10.36 -8.89
CA ASP A 217 12.34 10.99 -9.66
C ASP A 217 11.80 12.18 -10.47
N ARG A 218 10.67 12.01 -11.17
CA ARG A 218 10.08 13.09 -11.98
C ARG A 218 9.77 14.32 -11.12
N VAL A 219 9.12 14.11 -9.97
CA VAL A 219 8.69 15.20 -9.10
C VAL A 219 9.87 15.86 -8.38
N VAL A 220 10.88 15.10 -7.96
CA VAL A 220 12.10 15.62 -7.32
C VAL A 220 12.89 16.51 -8.29
N TYR A 221 12.95 16.14 -9.57
CA TYR A 221 13.61 16.94 -10.61
C TYR A 221 12.74 18.07 -11.17
N GLY A 222 11.52 18.23 -10.67
CA GLY A 222 10.65 19.38 -11.04
C GLY A 222 9.72 19.11 -12.22
N ASP A 223 9.67 17.87 -12.73
CA ASP A 223 8.76 17.47 -13.78
C ASP A 223 7.33 17.33 -13.24
N SER A 224 6.36 17.74 -14.03
CA SER A 224 4.95 17.52 -13.71
C SER A 224 4.48 16.17 -14.25
N VAL A 225 3.67 15.46 -13.45
CA VAL A 225 2.97 14.26 -13.93
C VAL A 225 1.65 14.70 -14.54
N ASP A 226 1.43 14.39 -15.81
CA ASP A 226 0.20 14.77 -16.51
C ASP A 226 -1.02 13.98 -16.03
N ALA A 227 -2.21 14.56 -16.18
CA ALA A 227 -3.46 13.97 -15.72
C ALA A 227 -3.78 12.64 -16.43
N PHE A 228 -3.36 12.49 -17.70
CA PHE A 228 -3.57 11.25 -18.45
C PHE A 228 -2.79 10.09 -17.82
N THR A 229 -1.52 10.31 -17.47
CA THR A 229 -0.68 9.32 -16.77
C THR A 229 -1.28 8.94 -15.42
N LEU A 230 -1.75 9.92 -14.63
CA LEU A 230 -2.43 9.65 -13.35
C LEU A 230 -3.73 8.84 -13.56
N GLY A 231 -4.49 9.15 -14.61
CA GLY A 231 -5.70 8.39 -14.99
C GLY A 231 -5.38 6.93 -15.33
N TYR A 232 -4.34 6.71 -16.14
CA TYR A 232 -3.87 5.37 -16.49
C TYR A 232 -3.46 4.55 -15.24
N VAL A 233 -2.65 5.14 -14.36
CA VAL A 233 -2.20 4.48 -13.13
C VAL A 233 -3.38 4.17 -12.20
N THR A 234 -4.36 5.07 -12.13
CA THR A 234 -5.58 4.84 -11.34
C THR A 234 -6.38 3.67 -11.89
N LEU A 235 -6.60 3.61 -13.20
CA LEU A 235 -7.31 2.50 -13.85
C LEU A 235 -6.56 1.17 -13.63
N TYR A 236 -5.25 1.18 -13.81
CA TYR A 236 -4.38 0.03 -13.54
C TYR A 236 -4.54 -0.48 -12.11
N ALA A 237 -4.46 0.43 -11.13
CA ALA A 237 -4.64 0.09 -9.71
C ALA A 237 -6.02 -0.53 -9.45
N LEU A 238 -7.09 0.10 -9.94
CA LEU A 238 -8.47 -0.36 -9.73
C LEU A 238 -8.70 -1.75 -10.32
N LEU A 239 -8.16 -2.04 -11.51
CA LEU A 239 -8.27 -3.35 -12.15
C LEU A 239 -7.57 -4.43 -11.32
N TYR A 240 -6.33 -4.23 -10.90
CA TYR A 240 -5.58 -5.20 -10.09
C TYR A 240 -6.17 -5.37 -8.68
N ILE A 241 -6.58 -4.28 -8.03
CA ILE A 241 -7.26 -4.33 -6.73
C ILE A 241 -8.59 -5.09 -6.86
N GLY A 242 -9.39 -4.79 -7.88
CA GLY A 242 -10.65 -5.48 -8.14
C GLY A 242 -10.45 -6.99 -8.37
N LEU A 243 -9.42 -7.35 -9.13
CA LEU A 243 -9.04 -8.74 -9.40
C LEU A 243 -8.59 -9.46 -8.11
N ALA A 244 -7.70 -8.85 -7.34
CA ALA A 244 -7.20 -9.41 -6.07
C ALA A 244 -8.33 -9.58 -5.05
N LEU A 245 -9.20 -8.57 -4.88
CA LEU A 245 -10.34 -8.65 -3.97
C LEU A 245 -11.39 -9.65 -4.45
N GLY A 246 -11.65 -9.73 -5.77
CA GLY A 246 -12.55 -10.71 -6.36
C GLY A 246 -12.11 -12.14 -6.12
N MET A 247 -10.84 -12.44 -6.37
CA MET A 247 -10.25 -13.75 -6.07
C MET A 247 -10.26 -14.02 -4.56
N GLY A 248 -9.81 -13.05 -3.74
CA GLY A 248 -9.83 -13.18 -2.29
C GLY A 248 -11.22 -13.50 -1.75
N LEU A 249 -12.25 -12.81 -2.25
CA LEU A 249 -13.64 -13.06 -1.87
C LEU A 249 -14.13 -14.44 -2.32
N ALA A 250 -13.76 -14.91 -3.52
CA ALA A 250 -14.11 -16.24 -4.00
C ALA A 250 -13.53 -17.33 -3.10
N PHE A 251 -12.24 -17.24 -2.75
CA PHE A 251 -11.61 -18.19 -1.82
C PHE A 251 -12.16 -18.07 -0.40
N PHE A 252 -12.43 -16.86 0.07
CA PHE A 252 -13.04 -16.64 1.38
C PHE A 252 -14.46 -17.25 1.48
N ARG A 253 -15.23 -17.26 0.39
CA ARG A 253 -16.54 -17.91 0.32
C ARG A 253 -16.46 -19.43 0.27
N ALA A 254 -15.45 -19.97 -0.43
CA ALA A 254 -15.25 -21.40 -0.60
C ALA A 254 -14.68 -22.09 0.66
N ARG A 255 -14.12 -21.33 1.59
CA ARG A 255 -13.58 -21.87 2.85
C ARG A 255 -14.72 -22.19 3.81
N ASP A 256 -14.93 -23.49 4.03
CA ASP A 256 -15.81 -23.98 5.10
C ASP A 256 -15.11 -23.77 6.44
N PHE A 257 -15.63 -22.86 7.24
CA PHE A 257 -15.21 -22.68 8.63
C PHE A 257 -15.89 -23.78 9.46
N LYS A 258 -15.30 -24.99 9.44
CA LYS A 258 -15.69 -26.09 10.35
C LYS A 258 -15.01 -25.93 11.70
#